data_b79805d8a0eb8860d355616fff25054f
#
_entry.id   b79805d8a0eb8860d355616fff25054f
#
_cell.length_a   1.000
_cell.length_b   1.000
_cell.length_c   1.000
_cell.angle_alpha   90.00
_cell.angle_beta   90.00
_cell.angle_gamma   90.00
#
_symmetry.space_group_name_H-M   'P 1'
#
loop_
_entity.id
_entity.type
_entity.pdbx_description
1 polymer ?
#
loop_
_entity_poly.entity_id
_entity_poly.type
_entity_poly.pdbx_seq_one_letter_code
_entity_poly.pdbx_strand_id
1 'polypeptide(L)'
;MSAATLYRVAVALWACGAVGCAGRAQTLSPVHALPREAVPNDPAPGERYYILVFGSETTPRLPRYTHTWATVVKTREAPGCAPQVVESHTISWMPASLDIHPWRFTPEPGRNLELDETIRMALGFREQVALWGPYEIHPRGYRRFLLQKEYIESGRVGYQCIDTVGEGADGSGCDCIHAVTDMDPEFERSYYRLTRFGQAGSRFIVRQLHERDVLVSGQTHAWLNEPLGLCRYPINHRGYRDRPHPFGGRGR
;
A
#
# COMPACT_ATOMS: atom_id res chain seq x y z
N MET A 1 -37.26 24.97 37.35
CA MET A 1 -36.03 24.14 37.45
C MET A 1 -34.97 24.94 38.19
N SER A 2 -34.43 24.44 39.28
CA SER A 2 -33.46 25.11 40.14
C SER A 2 -32.08 25.15 39.49
N ALA A 3 -31.34 26.25 39.69
CA ALA A 3 -29.96 26.43 39.21
C ALA A 3 -29.02 25.28 39.62
N ALA A 4 -29.30 24.62 40.73
CA ALA A 4 -28.58 23.44 41.24
C ALA A 4 -28.74 22.18 40.34
N THR A 5 -29.86 22.08 39.64
CA THR A 5 -30.11 20.94 38.74
C THR A 5 -29.34 21.08 37.43
N LEU A 6 -29.22 22.31 36.93
CA LEU A 6 -28.43 22.62 35.72
C LEU A 6 -26.92 22.41 35.95
N TYR A 7 -26.42 22.74 37.15
CA TYR A 7 -25.00 22.56 37.47
C TYR A 7 -24.60 21.05 37.56
N ARG A 8 -25.50 20.20 38.08
CA ARG A 8 -25.24 18.76 38.14
C ARG A 8 -25.25 18.06 36.77
N VAL A 9 -26.07 18.55 35.83
CA VAL A 9 -26.08 18.04 34.45
C VAL A 9 -24.81 18.46 33.69
N ALA A 10 -24.34 19.70 33.88
CA ALA A 10 -23.13 20.21 33.25
C ALA A 10 -21.87 19.50 33.77
N VAL A 11 -21.79 19.18 35.06
CA VAL A 11 -20.66 18.43 35.65
C VAL A 11 -20.66 16.98 35.19
N ALA A 12 -21.84 16.36 35.04
CA ALA A 12 -21.91 14.97 34.51
C ALA A 12 -21.50 14.89 33.04
N LEU A 13 -21.80 15.89 32.21
CA LEU A 13 -21.36 15.95 30.83
C LEU A 13 -19.85 16.23 30.69
N TRP A 14 -19.27 16.94 31.63
CA TRP A 14 -17.82 17.17 31.66
C TRP A 14 -17.03 15.97 32.13
N ALA A 15 -17.58 15.16 33.05
CA ALA A 15 -16.94 13.93 33.50
C ALA A 15 -16.96 12.82 32.44
N CYS A 16 -17.97 12.78 31.56
CA CYS A 16 -17.98 11.86 30.41
C CYS A 16 -17.03 12.28 29.27
N GLY A 17 -16.67 13.57 29.18
CA GLY A 17 -15.70 14.06 28.19
C GLY A 17 -14.24 13.81 28.56
N ALA A 18 -13.95 13.40 29.78
CA ALA A 18 -12.59 13.14 30.30
C ALA A 18 -12.21 11.65 30.39
N VAL A 19 -13.10 10.74 29.95
CA VAL A 19 -12.66 9.39 29.58
C VAL A 19 -11.93 9.56 28.25
N GLY A 20 -10.66 9.97 28.38
CA GLY A 20 -9.75 10.09 27.26
C GLY A 20 -9.83 8.80 26.46
N CYS A 21 -10.04 8.92 25.18
CA CYS A 21 -9.58 7.97 24.21
C CYS A 21 -8.07 7.81 24.49
N ALA A 22 -7.71 6.94 25.43
CA ALA A 22 -6.43 6.28 25.43
C ALA A 22 -6.43 5.56 24.07
N GLY A 23 -5.95 6.26 23.05
CA GLY A 23 -5.82 5.72 21.71
C GLY A 23 -5.05 4.40 21.92
N ARG A 24 -5.73 3.29 21.68
CA ARG A 24 -5.10 1.99 21.73
C ARG A 24 -3.91 2.10 20.82
N ALA A 25 -2.70 1.97 21.36
CA ALA A 25 -1.48 2.09 20.57
C ALA A 25 -1.60 1.08 19.43
N GLN A 26 -1.64 1.58 18.21
CA GLN A 26 -1.79 0.73 17.04
C GLN A 26 -0.55 -0.17 16.97
N THR A 27 -0.76 -1.48 17.01
CA THR A 27 0.33 -2.43 16.85
C THR A 27 0.80 -2.37 15.39
N LEU A 28 2.02 -1.92 15.20
CA LEU A 28 2.63 -1.85 13.86
C LEU A 28 3.03 -3.26 13.41
N SER A 29 3.09 -3.47 12.11
CA SER A 29 3.75 -4.64 11.53
C SER A 29 5.13 -4.83 12.16
N PRO A 30 5.54 -6.05 12.51
CA PRO A 30 6.90 -6.31 12.99
C PRO A 30 7.97 -5.81 12.04
N VAL A 31 7.70 -5.84 10.73
CA VAL A 31 8.62 -5.34 9.70
C VAL A 31 8.74 -3.82 9.78
N HIS A 32 7.62 -3.11 9.95
CA HIS A 32 7.63 -1.65 10.14
C HIS A 32 8.37 -1.27 11.42
N ALA A 33 8.26 -2.06 12.48
CA ALA A 33 8.96 -1.82 13.75
C ALA A 33 10.47 -2.13 13.70
N LEU A 34 10.96 -2.88 12.70
CA LEU A 34 12.38 -3.18 12.55
C LEU A 34 13.16 -1.92 12.18
N PRO A 35 14.25 -1.58 12.89
CA PRO A 35 15.16 -0.53 12.46
C PRO A 35 15.66 -0.77 11.03
N ARG A 36 15.87 0.30 10.27
CA ARG A 36 16.35 0.16 8.88
C ARG A 36 17.67 -0.60 8.79
N GLU A 37 18.57 -0.34 9.73
CA GLU A 37 19.90 -0.92 9.80
C GLU A 37 19.91 -2.42 10.09
N ALA A 38 18.81 -2.94 10.65
CA ALA A 38 18.67 -4.38 10.91
C ALA A 38 18.58 -5.21 9.61
N VAL A 39 18.31 -4.55 8.47
CA VAL A 39 18.22 -5.22 7.17
C VAL A 39 19.39 -4.76 6.29
N PRO A 40 20.24 -5.68 5.82
CA PRO A 40 21.42 -5.34 5.00
C PRO A 40 21.06 -4.56 3.74
N ASN A 41 21.97 -3.66 3.32
CA ASN A 41 21.80 -2.84 2.13
C ASN A 41 22.80 -3.14 1.00
N ASP A 42 23.63 -4.17 1.17
CA ASP A 42 24.63 -4.52 0.18
C ASP A 42 23.99 -5.33 -0.97
N PRO A 43 24.12 -4.88 -2.22
CA PRO A 43 23.68 -5.66 -3.37
C PRO A 43 24.64 -6.82 -3.62
N ALA A 44 24.12 -7.95 -4.09
CA ALA A 44 25.00 -8.97 -4.67
C ALA A 44 25.54 -8.48 -6.04
N PRO A 45 26.75 -8.92 -6.44
CA PRO A 45 27.35 -8.48 -7.70
C PRO A 45 26.40 -8.69 -8.89
N GLY A 46 26.20 -7.64 -9.66
CA GLY A 46 25.32 -7.64 -10.85
C GLY A 46 23.82 -7.67 -10.56
N GLU A 47 23.40 -7.66 -9.30
CA GLU A 47 21.97 -7.61 -8.97
C GLU A 47 21.48 -6.16 -8.83
N ARG A 48 20.28 -5.90 -9.37
CA ARG A 48 19.54 -4.65 -9.19
C ARG A 48 18.11 -4.95 -8.79
N TYR A 49 17.50 -4.00 -8.09
CA TYR A 49 16.19 -4.16 -7.50
C TYR A 49 15.29 -3.00 -7.90
N TYR A 50 14.05 -3.30 -8.22
CA TYR A 50 13.08 -2.31 -8.70
C TYR A 50 11.76 -2.46 -7.96
N ILE A 51 11.00 -1.36 -7.90
CA ILE A 51 9.63 -1.33 -7.41
C ILE A 51 8.69 -0.70 -8.43
N LEU A 52 7.55 -1.32 -8.60
CA LEU A 52 6.42 -0.84 -9.38
C LEU A 52 5.26 -0.62 -8.41
N VAL A 53 4.64 0.53 -8.45
CA VAL A 53 3.46 0.84 -7.63
C VAL A 53 2.26 1.00 -8.54
N PHE A 54 1.20 0.28 -8.24
CA PHE A 54 -0.03 0.30 -9.02
C PHE A 54 -1.18 0.85 -8.20
N GLY A 55 -2.18 1.38 -8.89
CA GLY A 55 -3.45 1.76 -8.30
C GLY A 55 -4.57 1.59 -9.30
N SER A 56 -5.70 1.07 -8.84
CA SER A 56 -6.87 0.94 -9.67
C SER A 56 -8.07 1.64 -9.05
N GLU A 57 -8.96 2.14 -9.90
CA GLU A 57 -10.20 2.78 -9.49
C GLU A 57 -11.23 2.79 -10.63
N THR A 58 -12.51 2.78 -10.27
CA THR A 58 -13.62 3.00 -11.21
C THR A 58 -13.86 4.48 -11.48
N THR A 59 -14.61 4.79 -12.54
CA THR A 59 -15.16 6.12 -12.78
C THR A 59 -16.69 6.04 -12.80
N PRO A 60 -17.42 6.63 -11.82
CA PRO A 60 -16.92 7.39 -10.69
C PRO A 60 -16.15 6.52 -9.70
N ARG A 61 -15.24 7.16 -8.93
CA ARG A 61 -14.41 6.46 -7.94
C ARG A 61 -15.24 6.03 -6.74
N LEU A 62 -15.35 4.72 -6.56
CA LEU A 62 -16.07 4.10 -5.44
C LEU A 62 -15.09 3.31 -4.57
N PRO A 63 -15.07 3.47 -3.24
CA PRO A 63 -14.10 2.80 -2.35
C PRO A 63 -14.05 1.28 -2.53
N ARG A 64 -15.19 0.64 -2.78
CA ARG A 64 -15.31 -0.80 -3.02
C ARG A 64 -14.56 -1.28 -4.27
N TYR A 65 -14.40 -0.40 -5.26
CA TYR A 65 -13.78 -0.69 -6.55
C TYR A 65 -12.51 0.14 -6.72
N THR A 66 -11.65 0.04 -5.72
CA THR A 66 -10.33 0.67 -5.73
C THR A 66 -9.33 -0.24 -5.05
N HIS A 67 -8.13 -0.30 -5.60
CA HIS A 67 -7.07 -1.09 -5.01
C HIS A 67 -5.70 -0.42 -5.18
N THR A 68 -4.78 -0.74 -4.28
CA THR A 68 -3.39 -0.30 -4.29
C THR A 68 -2.50 -1.51 -4.06
N TRP A 69 -1.49 -1.68 -4.91
CA TRP A 69 -0.50 -2.76 -4.75
C TRP A 69 0.86 -2.33 -5.25
N ALA A 70 1.86 -3.12 -4.91
CA ALA A 70 3.21 -2.94 -5.42
C ALA A 70 3.84 -4.28 -5.78
N THR A 71 4.76 -4.24 -6.73
CA THR A 71 5.58 -5.38 -7.14
C THR A 71 7.03 -4.99 -7.06
N VAL A 72 7.86 -5.81 -6.42
CA VAL A 72 9.32 -5.67 -6.48
C VAL A 72 9.90 -6.70 -7.45
N VAL A 73 10.97 -6.29 -8.11
CA VAL A 73 11.64 -7.10 -9.15
C VAL A 73 13.12 -7.12 -8.86
N LYS A 74 13.71 -8.31 -8.90
CA LYS A 74 15.15 -8.49 -8.91
C LYS A 74 15.61 -8.83 -10.32
N THR A 75 16.65 -8.18 -10.76
CA THR A 75 17.31 -8.46 -12.03
C THR A 75 18.76 -8.82 -11.80
N ARG A 76 19.34 -9.54 -12.77
CA ARG A 76 20.77 -9.83 -12.79
C ARG A 76 21.34 -9.44 -14.14
N GLU A 77 22.46 -8.74 -14.10
CA GLU A 77 23.25 -8.36 -15.24
C GLU A 77 24.47 -9.29 -15.35
N ALA A 78 24.62 -9.96 -16.47
CA ALA A 78 25.81 -10.72 -16.79
C ALA A 78 26.70 -9.93 -17.77
N PRO A 79 28.04 -10.07 -17.72
CA PRO A 79 28.92 -9.37 -18.64
C PRO A 79 28.52 -9.59 -20.09
N GLY A 80 28.28 -8.49 -20.82
CA GLY A 80 27.89 -8.52 -22.23
C GLY A 80 26.45 -8.90 -22.53
N CYS A 81 25.61 -9.10 -21.51
CA CYS A 81 24.19 -9.43 -21.66
C CYS A 81 23.30 -8.29 -21.14
N ALA A 82 22.12 -8.15 -21.73
CA ALA A 82 21.09 -7.27 -21.16
C ALA A 82 20.63 -7.79 -19.80
N PRO A 83 20.24 -6.91 -18.87
CA PRO A 83 19.69 -7.30 -17.58
C PRO A 83 18.47 -8.22 -17.75
N GLN A 84 18.41 -9.29 -16.96
CA GLN A 84 17.31 -10.25 -16.98
C GLN A 84 16.55 -10.24 -15.67
N VAL A 85 15.22 -10.35 -15.72
CA VAL A 85 14.39 -10.53 -14.54
C VAL A 85 14.66 -11.94 -13.98
N VAL A 86 15.06 -12.00 -12.72
CA VAL A 86 15.33 -13.25 -11.98
C VAL A 86 14.10 -13.67 -11.21
N GLU A 87 13.48 -12.72 -10.51
CA GLU A 87 12.28 -12.95 -9.71
C GLU A 87 11.47 -11.68 -9.54
N SER A 88 10.18 -11.82 -9.28
CA SER A 88 9.28 -10.74 -8.93
C SER A 88 8.32 -11.19 -7.84
N HIS A 89 7.96 -10.26 -6.94
CA HIS A 89 7.08 -10.50 -5.81
C HIS A 89 6.09 -9.37 -5.68
N THR A 90 4.83 -9.70 -5.44
CA THR A 90 3.73 -8.72 -5.35
C THR A 90 3.14 -8.72 -3.95
N ILE A 91 2.87 -7.53 -3.43
CA ILE A 91 1.96 -7.28 -2.31
C ILE A 91 0.70 -6.65 -2.90
N SER A 92 -0.35 -7.45 -2.98
CA SER A 92 -1.70 -7.08 -3.41
C SER A 92 -2.69 -7.67 -2.41
N TRP A 93 -2.77 -7.04 -1.22
CA TRP A 93 -3.53 -7.55 -0.10
C TRP A 93 -5.00 -7.21 -0.25
N MET A 94 -5.85 -8.23 -0.33
CA MET A 94 -7.28 -8.14 -0.57
C MET A 94 -8.05 -9.03 0.43
N PRO A 95 -9.35 -8.78 0.65
CA PRO A 95 -10.19 -9.78 1.31
C PRO A 95 -10.21 -11.07 0.47
N ALA A 96 -10.24 -12.21 1.11
CA ALA A 96 -10.27 -13.51 0.41
C ALA A 96 -11.48 -13.65 -0.52
N SER A 97 -12.57 -12.96 -0.20
CA SER A 97 -13.80 -12.86 -1.02
C SER A 97 -13.62 -12.01 -2.27
N LEU A 98 -12.56 -11.19 -2.35
CA LEU A 98 -12.34 -10.11 -3.33
C LEU A 98 -13.41 -9.01 -3.29
N ASP A 99 -14.24 -8.99 -2.27
CA ASP A 99 -15.29 -7.99 -2.08
C ASP A 99 -14.91 -7.04 -0.94
N ILE A 100 -14.50 -5.82 -1.28
CA ILE A 100 -14.08 -4.82 -0.31
C ILE A 100 -15.30 -4.25 0.41
N HIS A 101 -15.30 -4.38 1.74
CA HIS A 101 -16.32 -3.82 2.62
C HIS A 101 -15.78 -2.59 3.36
N PRO A 102 -15.93 -1.35 2.82
CA PRO A 102 -15.29 -0.15 3.38
C PRO A 102 -15.70 0.18 4.82
N TRP A 103 -16.86 -0.29 5.25
CA TRP A 103 -17.42 -0.01 6.59
C TRP A 103 -17.34 -1.19 7.55
N ARG A 104 -16.60 -2.22 7.20
CA ARG A 104 -16.35 -3.35 8.10
C ARG A 104 -15.20 -3.00 9.05
N PHE A 105 -15.48 -3.03 10.35
CA PHE A 105 -14.52 -2.70 11.41
C PHE A 105 -13.94 -3.93 12.12
N THR A 106 -14.14 -5.10 11.54
CA THR A 106 -13.57 -6.38 11.98
C THR A 106 -12.73 -6.96 10.85
N PRO A 107 -11.52 -7.49 11.13
CA PRO A 107 -10.73 -8.17 10.12
C PRO A 107 -11.49 -9.36 9.51
N GLU A 108 -11.26 -9.61 8.25
CA GLU A 108 -11.72 -10.80 7.53
C GLU A 108 -10.51 -11.52 6.93
N PRO A 109 -10.64 -12.80 6.55
CA PRO A 109 -9.53 -13.51 5.92
C PRO A 109 -8.98 -12.71 4.74
N GLY A 110 -7.67 -12.48 4.77
CA GLY A 110 -6.96 -11.80 3.70
C GLY A 110 -6.35 -12.78 2.71
N ARG A 111 -6.10 -12.30 1.51
CA ARG A 111 -5.42 -13.02 0.44
C ARG A 111 -4.49 -12.07 -0.30
N ASN A 112 -3.27 -12.51 -0.54
CA ASN A 112 -2.34 -11.82 -1.43
C ASN A 112 -2.50 -12.35 -2.86
N LEU A 113 -2.59 -11.44 -3.84
CA LEU A 113 -2.70 -11.79 -5.25
C LEU A 113 -1.36 -11.52 -5.94
N GLU A 114 -1.04 -12.34 -6.94
CA GLU A 114 0.11 -12.10 -7.81
C GLU A 114 -0.20 -11.01 -8.84
N LEU A 115 0.85 -10.45 -9.47
CA LEU A 115 0.75 -9.28 -10.35
C LEU A 115 -0.30 -9.45 -11.46
N ASP A 116 -0.21 -10.54 -12.20
CA ASP A 116 -1.10 -10.83 -13.33
C ASP A 116 -2.56 -11.04 -12.89
N GLU A 117 -2.75 -11.76 -11.77
CA GLU A 117 -4.05 -11.99 -11.15
C GLU A 117 -4.69 -10.67 -10.70
N THR A 118 -3.90 -9.80 -10.05
CA THR A 118 -4.37 -8.48 -9.59
C THR A 118 -4.83 -7.60 -10.75
N ILE A 119 -4.01 -7.51 -11.81
CA ILE A 119 -4.37 -6.69 -12.98
C ILE A 119 -5.64 -7.22 -13.63
N ARG A 120 -5.76 -8.53 -13.83
CA ARG A 120 -6.96 -9.13 -14.42
C ARG A 120 -8.19 -8.93 -13.56
N MET A 121 -8.07 -9.03 -12.25
CA MET A 121 -9.15 -8.74 -11.30
C MET A 121 -9.63 -7.30 -11.44
N ALA A 122 -8.73 -6.32 -11.39
CA ALA A 122 -9.07 -4.89 -11.50
C ALA A 122 -9.77 -4.58 -12.84
N LEU A 123 -9.23 -5.10 -13.95
CA LEU A 123 -9.83 -4.92 -15.26
C LEU A 123 -11.20 -5.63 -15.37
N GLY A 124 -11.37 -6.78 -14.73
CA GLY A 124 -12.65 -7.49 -14.63
C GLY A 124 -13.73 -6.66 -13.92
N PHE A 125 -13.36 -5.89 -12.90
CA PHE A 125 -14.21 -4.91 -12.23
C PHE A 125 -14.36 -3.59 -12.99
N ARG A 126 -13.82 -3.49 -14.22
CA ARG A 126 -13.81 -2.27 -15.06
C ARG A 126 -13.08 -1.10 -14.41
N GLU A 127 -12.10 -1.38 -13.58
CA GLU A 127 -11.24 -0.38 -12.98
C GLU A 127 -10.17 0.07 -13.98
N GLN A 128 -9.78 1.33 -13.88
CA GLN A 128 -8.64 1.88 -14.63
C GLN A 128 -7.37 1.64 -13.81
N VAL A 129 -6.42 0.93 -14.38
CA VAL A 129 -5.13 0.63 -13.74
C VAL A 129 -4.12 1.70 -14.10
N ALA A 130 -3.46 2.25 -13.09
CA ALA A 130 -2.33 3.17 -13.23
C ALA A 130 -1.07 2.54 -12.65
N LEU A 131 0.09 2.84 -13.24
CA LEU A 131 1.42 2.37 -12.85
C LEU A 131 2.37 3.54 -12.67
N TRP A 132 3.06 3.59 -11.55
CA TRP A 132 4.23 4.44 -11.27
C TRP A 132 5.50 3.58 -11.20
N GLY A 133 6.55 4.04 -11.81
CA GLY A 133 7.81 3.31 -11.96
C GLY A 133 7.87 2.58 -13.31
N PRO A 134 8.65 1.50 -13.41
CA PRO A 134 9.53 0.87 -12.38
C PRO A 134 10.64 1.81 -11.91
N TYR A 135 10.84 1.92 -10.60
CA TYR A 135 11.94 2.70 -10.01
C TYR A 135 12.99 1.76 -9.42
N GLU A 136 14.27 2.09 -9.57
CA GLU A 136 15.34 1.35 -8.92
C GLU A 136 15.37 1.68 -7.44
N ILE A 137 15.39 0.63 -6.59
CA ILE A 137 15.40 0.73 -5.13
C ILE A 137 16.67 0.13 -4.54
N HIS A 138 17.01 0.59 -3.35
CA HIS A 138 18.10 -0.02 -2.59
C HIS A 138 17.77 -1.47 -2.20
N PRO A 139 18.78 -2.37 -2.10
CA PRO A 139 18.61 -3.78 -1.72
C PRO A 139 17.81 -3.97 -0.44
N ARG A 140 18.00 -3.07 0.54
CA ARG A 140 17.25 -3.04 1.80
C ARG A 140 15.75 -2.91 1.57
N GLY A 141 15.31 -2.02 0.69
CA GLY A 141 13.90 -1.83 0.36
C GLY A 141 13.28 -3.12 -0.22
N TYR A 142 14.00 -3.80 -1.11
CA TYR A 142 13.58 -5.08 -1.66
C TYR A 142 13.42 -6.15 -0.57
N ARG A 143 14.44 -6.32 0.29
CA ARG A 143 14.42 -7.34 1.37
C ARG A 143 13.31 -7.07 2.38
N ARG A 144 13.08 -5.81 2.74
CA ARG A 144 12.00 -5.41 3.65
C ARG A 144 10.63 -5.68 3.04
N PHE A 145 10.47 -5.46 1.73
CA PHE A 145 9.25 -5.81 1.02
C PHE A 145 8.95 -7.32 1.11
N LEU A 146 9.98 -8.18 0.96
CA LEU A 146 9.81 -9.62 1.09
C LEU A 146 9.41 -10.03 2.52
N LEU A 147 10.04 -9.44 3.54
CA LEU A 147 9.66 -9.68 4.94
C LEU A 147 8.21 -9.27 5.21
N GLN A 148 7.77 -8.15 4.65
CA GLN A 148 6.39 -7.69 4.78
C GLN A 148 5.41 -8.62 4.06
N LYS A 149 5.76 -9.08 2.85
CA LYS A 149 4.96 -10.08 2.13
C LYS A 149 4.80 -11.36 2.97
N GLU A 150 5.90 -11.91 3.49
CA GLU A 150 5.88 -13.09 4.35
C GLU A 150 5.00 -12.88 5.60
N TYR A 151 5.08 -11.69 6.21
CA TYR A 151 4.28 -11.36 7.38
C TYR A 151 2.78 -11.36 7.09
N ILE A 152 2.32 -10.69 6.04
CA ILE A 152 0.89 -10.63 5.70
C ILE A 152 0.36 -12.00 5.26
N GLU A 153 1.19 -12.83 4.60
CA GLU A 153 0.82 -14.18 4.17
C GLU A 153 0.89 -15.23 5.29
N SER A 154 1.39 -14.87 6.47
CA SER A 154 1.56 -15.80 7.60
C SER A 154 0.25 -16.30 8.23
N GLY A 155 -0.91 -15.74 7.82
CA GLY A 155 -2.22 -16.03 8.40
C GLY A 155 -2.48 -15.32 9.73
N ARG A 156 -1.54 -14.51 10.23
CA ARG A 156 -1.69 -13.74 11.49
C ARG A 156 -2.45 -12.43 11.28
N VAL A 157 -2.57 -11.98 10.04
CA VAL A 157 -3.17 -10.70 9.67
C VAL A 157 -4.37 -10.94 8.78
N GLY A 158 -5.52 -10.35 9.11
CA GLY A 158 -6.69 -10.31 8.25
C GLY A 158 -6.71 -9.07 7.37
N TYR A 159 -7.58 -9.05 6.37
CA TYR A 159 -7.86 -7.84 5.62
C TYR A 159 -8.88 -6.97 6.36
N GLN A 160 -8.61 -5.67 6.46
CA GLN A 160 -9.57 -4.68 6.94
C GLN A 160 -9.36 -3.37 6.20
N CYS A 161 -10.39 -2.90 5.49
CA CYS A 161 -10.28 -1.71 4.63
C CYS A 161 -9.88 -0.43 5.40
N ILE A 162 -10.34 -0.28 6.66
CA ILE A 162 -9.94 0.80 7.58
C ILE A 162 -9.36 0.14 8.83
N ASP A 163 -8.09 -0.24 8.75
CA ASP A 163 -7.38 -0.97 9.80
C ASP A 163 -6.90 -0.09 10.99
N THR A 164 -7.18 1.21 10.93
CA THR A 164 -6.84 2.15 12.02
C THR A 164 -7.93 2.27 13.09
N VAL A 165 -9.09 1.67 12.87
CA VAL A 165 -10.23 1.69 13.80
C VAL A 165 -10.85 0.29 13.92
N GLY A 166 -11.61 0.06 14.99
CA GLY A 166 -12.26 -1.22 15.25
C GLY A 166 -11.29 -2.30 15.76
N GLU A 167 -11.63 -3.55 15.53
CA GLU A 167 -10.87 -4.69 16.08
C GLU A 167 -9.47 -4.80 15.47
N GLY A 168 -9.32 -4.55 14.19
CA GLY A 168 -8.03 -4.65 13.50
C GLY A 168 -7.01 -3.57 13.85
N ALA A 169 -7.41 -2.55 14.62
CA ALA A 169 -6.51 -1.48 15.07
C ALA A 169 -5.41 -1.96 16.05
N ASP A 170 -5.49 -3.18 16.55
CA ASP A 170 -4.47 -3.83 17.35
C ASP A 170 -3.36 -4.51 16.51
N GLY A 171 -3.43 -4.40 15.18
CA GLY A 171 -2.49 -5.00 14.23
C GLY A 171 -2.94 -6.35 13.67
N SER A 172 -4.12 -6.85 14.07
CA SER A 172 -4.70 -8.06 13.48
C SER A 172 -5.36 -7.79 12.11
N GLY A 173 -5.56 -6.51 11.75
CA GLY A 173 -6.08 -6.06 10.46
C GLY A 173 -5.06 -5.25 9.68
N CYS A 174 -5.08 -5.39 8.36
CA CYS A 174 -4.25 -4.62 7.43
C CYS A 174 -5.02 -4.33 6.16
N ASP A 175 -4.92 -3.11 5.65
CA ASP A 175 -5.45 -2.77 4.33
C ASP A 175 -4.38 -2.84 3.24
N CYS A 176 -4.80 -2.64 1.99
CA CYS A 176 -3.90 -2.73 0.85
C CYS A 176 -2.80 -1.66 0.83
N ILE A 177 -2.99 -0.49 1.45
CA ILE A 177 -1.98 0.58 1.48
C ILE A 177 -0.95 0.28 2.56
N HIS A 178 -1.41 -0.07 3.78
CA HIS A 178 -0.50 -0.44 4.87
C HIS A 178 0.24 -1.74 4.58
N ALA A 179 -0.37 -2.68 3.86
CA ALA A 179 0.33 -3.87 3.40
C ALA A 179 1.62 -3.54 2.64
N VAL A 180 1.62 -2.43 1.88
CA VAL A 180 2.83 -1.96 1.19
C VAL A 180 3.67 -1.02 2.05
N THR A 181 3.05 -0.03 2.72
CA THR A 181 3.84 1.00 3.45
C THR A 181 4.52 0.47 4.70
N ASP A 182 4.00 -0.58 5.32
CA ASP A 182 4.60 -1.17 6.51
C ASP A 182 5.94 -1.91 6.24
N MET A 183 6.37 -1.94 4.99
CA MET A 183 7.71 -2.43 4.65
C MET A 183 8.84 -1.52 5.16
N ASP A 184 8.60 -0.24 5.40
CA ASP A 184 9.66 0.69 5.82
C ASP A 184 9.26 1.53 7.04
N PRO A 185 10.10 1.59 8.11
CA PRO A 185 9.78 2.28 9.36
C PRO A 185 9.68 3.80 9.21
N GLU A 186 10.24 4.37 8.13
CA GLU A 186 10.17 5.80 7.87
C GLU A 186 8.93 6.19 7.06
N PHE A 187 8.18 5.22 6.55
CA PHE A 187 6.95 5.53 5.85
C PHE A 187 5.88 5.97 6.84
N GLU A 188 5.22 7.08 6.51
CA GLU A 188 4.06 7.52 7.26
C GLU A 188 2.92 6.53 7.10
N ARG A 189 2.28 6.15 8.19
CA ARG A 189 0.99 5.47 8.12
C ARG A 189 -0.13 6.49 7.92
N SER A 190 -0.98 6.26 6.92
CA SER A 190 -2.08 7.14 6.62
C SER A 190 -3.28 6.84 7.49
N TYR A 191 -3.57 7.70 8.46
CA TYR A 191 -4.76 7.59 9.33
C TYR A 191 -6.04 8.15 8.69
N TYR A 192 -5.93 8.99 7.64
CA TYR A 192 -7.05 9.67 6.99
C TYR A 192 -7.38 9.04 5.65
N ARG A 193 -8.12 7.95 5.67
CA ARG A 193 -8.34 7.10 4.50
C ARG A 193 -9.54 7.44 3.66
N LEU A 194 -10.49 8.19 4.16
CA LEU A 194 -11.68 8.56 3.40
C LEU A 194 -11.37 9.32 2.09
N THR A 195 -10.13 9.79 1.94
CA THR A 195 -9.68 10.52 0.74
C THR A 195 -8.50 9.87 0.01
N ARG A 196 -7.86 8.82 0.58
CA ARG A 196 -6.64 8.20 0.05
C ARG A 196 -6.82 6.73 -0.26
N PHE A 197 -7.69 6.42 -1.20
CA PHE A 197 -7.88 5.06 -1.73
C PHE A 197 -7.71 5.07 -3.26
N GLY A 198 -7.48 3.89 -3.85
CA GLY A 198 -7.19 3.74 -5.28
C GLY A 198 -5.90 4.46 -5.69
N GLN A 199 -5.93 5.14 -6.81
CA GLN A 199 -4.75 5.84 -7.35
C GLN A 199 -4.19 6.91 -6.38
N ALA A 200 -5.02 7.51 -5.53
CA ALA A 200 -4.56 8.46 -4.52
C ALA A 200 -3.74 7.78 -3.41
N GLY A 201 -4.09 6.55 -3.02
CA GLY A 201 -3.32 5.73 -2.09
C GLY A 201 -1.96 5.32 -2.68
N SER A 202 -1.97 4.86 -3.92
CA SER A 202 -0.74 4.47 -4.63
C SER A 202 0.21 5.66 -4.79
N ARG A 203 -0.32 6.83 -5.14
CA ARG A 203 0.47 8.06 -5.21
C ARG A 203 1.07 8.46 -3.86
N PHE A 204 0.36 8.20 -2.76
CA PHE A 204 0.92 8.42 -1.42
C PHE A 204 2.15 7.52 -1.19
N ILE A 205 2.08 6.24 -1.58
CA ILE A 205 3.25 5.33 -1.51
C ILE A 205 4.40 5.85 -2.37
N VAL A 206 4.13 6.22 -3.61
CA VAL A 206 5.15 6.77 -4.53
C VAL A 206 5.83 8.00 -3.95
N ARG A 207 5.07 8.88 -3.29
CA ARG A 207 5.63 10.04 -2.59
C ARG A 207 6.59 9.60 -1.48
N GLN A 208 6.21 8.62 -0.65
CA GLN A 208 7.08 8.10 0.41
C GLN A 208 8.38 7.52 -0.18
N LEU A 209 8.29 6.75 -1.28
CA LEU A 209 9.46 6.23 -1.97
C LEU A 209 10.44 7.32 -2.37
N HIS A 210 9.94 8.45 -2.90
CA HIS A 210 10.78 9.57 -3.34
C HIS A 210 11.32 10.43 -2.19
N GLU A 211 10.60 10.52 -1.07
CA GLU A 211 10.94 11.41 0.05
C GLU A 211 11.78 10.73 1.14
N ARG A 212 11.87 9.39 1.16
CA ARG A 212 12.43 8.61 2.28
C ARG A 212 13.66 7.75 1.94
N ASP A 213 14.43 8.16 0.94
CA ASP A 213 15.68 7.48 0.56
C ASP A 213 15.54 5.96 0.34
N VAL A 214 14.46 5.55 -0.33
CA VAL A 214 14.24 4.16 -0.73
C VAL A 214 14.72 3.94 -2.17
N LEU A 215 14.63 4.98 -3.01
CA LEU A 215 15.03 4.93 -4.41
C LEU A 215 16.52 5.20 -4.59
N VAL A 216 17.15 4.44 -5.47
CA VAL A 216 18.51 4.76 -5.97
C VAL A 216 18.45 6.02 -6.85
N SER A 217 17.38 6.13 -7.65
CA SER A 217 17.10 7.31 -8.45
C SER A 217 15.60 7.43 -8.75
N GLY A 218 15.14 8.65 -9.07
CA GLY A 218 13.76 8.88 -9.52
C GLY A 218 13.51 8.50 -10.99
N GLN A 219 14.48 7.89 -11.67
CA GLN A 219 14.36 7.47 -13.06
C GLN A 219 13.46 6.24 -13.18
N THR A 220 12.63 6.21 -14.23
CA THR A 220 11.80 5.05 -14.57
C THR A 220 12.54 4.11 -15.53
N HIS A 221 12.37 2.81 -15.33
CA HIS A 221 13.02 1.74 -16.09
C HIS A 221 11.98 0.97 -16.92
N ALA A 222 11.35 1.65 -17.91
CA ALA A 222 10.23 1.15 -18.69
C ALA A 222 10.52 -0.18 -19.44
N TRP A 223 11.78 -0.55 -19.64
CA TRP A 223 12.18 -1.81 -20.25
C TRP A 223 11.68 -3.04 -19.47
N LEU A 224 11.41 -2.89 -18.16
CA LEU A 224 10.85 -3.96 -17.33
C LEU A 224 9.39 -4.30 -17.66
N ASN A 225 8.66 -3.41 -18.35
CA ASN A 225 7.25 -3.66 -18.66
C ASN A 225 7.05 -4.89 -19.56
N GLU A 226 7.94 -5.11 -20.52
CA GLU A 226 7.86 -6.23 -21.45
C GLU A 226 8.12 -7.59 -20.76
N PRO A 227 9.23 -7.81 -20.05
CA PRO A 227 9.49 -9.10 -19.38
C PRO A 227 8.50 -9.39 -18.25
N LEU A 228 7.83 -8.38 -17.67
CA LEU A 228 6.75 -8.55 -16.70
C LEU A 228 5.38 -8.76 -17.37
N GLY A 229 5.30 -8.73 -18.69
CA GLY A 229 4.07 -8.93 -19.45
C GLY A 229 3.07 -7.79 -19.33
N LEU A 230 3.49 -6.60 -18.87
CA LEU A 230 2.59 -5.46 -18.65
C LEU A 230 2.09 -4.84 -19.96
N CYS A 231 2.84 -4.98 -21.05
CA CYS A 231 2.50 -4.43 -22.37
C CYS A 231 1.19 -5.00 -22.95
N ARG A 232 0.70 -6.11 -22.43
CA ARG A 232 -0.57 -6.74 -22.86
C ARG A 232 -1.81 -6.16 -22.19
N TYR A 233 -1.63 -5.26 -21.22
CA TYR A 233 -2.73 -4.67 -20.46
C TYR A 233 -2.88 -3.16 -20.73
N PRO A 234 -4.09 -2.61 -20.69
CA PRO A 234 -4.34 -1.18 -20.81
C PRO A 234 -3.97 -0.44 -19.51
N ILE A 235 -2.68 -0.30 -19.24
CA ILE A 235 -2.14 0.35 -18.05
C ILE A 235 -1.79 1.80 -18.37
N ASN A 236 -2.25 2.72 -17.53
CA ASN A 236 -1.92 4.15 -17.61
C ASN A 236 -0.61 4.42 -16.86
N HIS A 237 0.48 4.64 -17.60
CA HIS A 237 1.76 5.03 -17.01
C HIS A 237 1.69 6.46 -16.45
N ARG A 238 2.17 6.65 -15.22
CA ARG A 238 2.13 7.92 -14.48
C ARG A 238 3.53 8.32 -14.03
N GLY A 239 3.83 9.60 -14.17
CA GLY A 239 5.00 10.20 -13.56
C GLY A 239 4.77 10.52 -12.06
N TYR A 240 5.84 10.64 -11.29
CA TYR A 240 5.76 11.03 -9.88
C TYR A 240 5.00 12.34 -9.65
N ARG A 241 5.17 13.32 -10.56
CA ARG A 241 4.55 14.65 -10.47
C ARG A 241 3.15 14.71 -11.05
N ASP A 242 2.68 13.66 -11.71
CA ASP A 242 1.36 13.65 -12.31
C ASP A 242 0.28 13.73 -11.24
N ARG A 243 -0.60 14.72 -11.32
CA ARG A 243 -1.73 14.84 -10.42
C ARG A 243 -2.83 13.88 -10.89
N PRO A 244 -3.50 13.16 -9.96
CA PRO A 244 -4.72 12.46 -10.32
C PRO A 244 -5.72 13.49 -10.89
N HIS A 245 -6.34 13.17 -12.02
CA HIS A 245 -7.42 14.01 -12.53
C HIS A 245 -8.57 13.97 -11.52
N PRO A 246 -9.05 15.10 -10.98
CA PRO A 246 -10.12 15.10 -9.99
C PRO A 246 -11.46 14.56 -10.55
N PHE A 247 -11.61 14.57 -11.86
CA PHE A 247 -12.77 14.04 -12.59
C PHE A 247 -12.22 13.36 -13.84
N GLY A 248 -12.39 12.06 -13.95
CA GLY A 248 -11.85 11.24 -15.03
C GLY A 248 -12.00 11.86 -16.42
N GLY A 249 -11.04 12.71 -16.77
CA GLY A 249 -10.94 13.29 -18.11
C GLY A 249 -10.54 12.20 -19.08
N ARG A 250 -11.40 11.89 -20.05
CA ARG A 250 -11.05 11.08 -21.20
C ARG A 250 -9.81 11.74 -21.86
N GLY A 251 -8.67 11.06 -21.78
CA GLY A 251 -7.55 11.37 -22.64
C GLY A 251 -8.01 11.34 -24.09
N ARG A 252 -7.74 12.39 -24.81
CA ARG A 252 -7.91 12.48 -26.27
C ARG A 252 -6.89 11.58 -26.95
#